data_8406949dcb7b0f985f57ed3e4180a910
#
_entry.id   8406949dcb7b0f985f57ed3e4180a910
#
_cell.length_a   1.000
_cell.length_b   1.000
_cell.length_c   1.000
_cell.angle_alpha   90.00
_cell.angle_beta   90.00
_cell.angle_gamma   90.00
#
_symmetry.space_group_name_H-M   'P 1'
#
loop_
_entity.id
_entity.type
_entity.pdbx_description
1 polymer ?
#
loop_
_entity_poly.entity_id
_entity_poly.type
_entity_poly.pdbx_seq_one_letter_code
_entity_poly.pdbx_strand_id
1 'polypeptide(L)'
;MLFKAKSFVYFSREKIERLSVEYFISKRILKSEVQGKKVSKAIVRISVISIALAVVVNLITISVVTGFQNEVRDKVTGFGSHLFIMSASEGSIYESEPINKNQSFLSSLRENPKIKGVFPVAYKPVLFQSDKIETKIKLASGKDSIQSKQNIQGGIIKGVNNEYDWEFFKSHLVEGDIPHFSDSVVSNELLISKKIARDLSYSLGDTIRSFFVRSVPVMKFFVIKGIYETGLEEHDKKLAIGDLRAIQELNDWGISASIQIDDTLYKTPGYENEFIVRAEATGGHGRFRYDWGSGYEKYGAKTFNAFKDTTFQIIVSDFYSNIDGRNEQSTIPDTAKLKITIKGNKNTTNDFKCNSLGELIKNYSDESGLKYSVKAGEKEVFFEHENGVGSYQNYVGGFELTVKNWEDMDVVTKLVKKQVEFIPTPFGETLKVTSILENEGDIFVWLSFLDLNVVIILVLMILIGIINMGSALLVLIVIRTNFIGILKALGATDWTIRKIFLAQAFFLILRGMVIGNVIGVGFCFAQSYFNLIPLNPEVYYLNTVPIDLNPLNWLLLNIGTLVVCVAALIIPSIVITRISVVKAIKFN
;
A
#
# COMPACT_ATOMS: atom_id res chain seq x y z
N MET A 1 3.04 -25.03 -57.39
CA MET A 1 2.86 -25.08 -55.94
C MET A 1 2.54 -26.45 -55.37
N LEU A 2 2.00 -27.39 -56.10
CA LEU A 2 1.61 -28.75 -55.64
C LEU A 2 2.79 -29.74 -55.48
N PHE A 3 3.94 -29.51 -56.12
CA PHE A 3 5.12 -30.39 -56.00
C PHE A 3 5.93 -30.18 -54.71
N LYS A 4 5.91 -28.97 -54.13
CA LYS A 4 6.59 -28.68 -52.83
C LYS A 4 5.83 -29.26 -51.62
N ALA A 5 4.51 -29.36 -51.71
CA ALA A 5 3.70 -29.90 -50.60
C ALA A 5 3.85 -31.44 -50.44
N LYS A 6 3.99 -32.17 -51.54
CA LYS A 6 4.21 -33.65 -51.49
C LYS A 6 5.60 -34.00 -50.94
N SER A 7 6.63 -33.22 -51.22
CA SER A 7 7.98 -33.42 -50.71
C SER A 7 8.03 -33.15 -49.18
N PHE A 8 7.29 -32.17 -48.66
CA PHE A 8 7.27 -31.85 -47.23
C PHE A 8 6.50 -32.90 -46.41
N VAL A 9 5.43 -33.46 -46.99
CA VAL A 9 4.64 -34.53 -46.33
C VAL A 9 5.42 -35.86 -46.34
N TYR A 10 6.19 -36.16 -47.38
CA TYR A 10 7.04 -37.34 -47.42
C TYR A 10 8.21 -37.24 -46.42
N PHE A 11 8.86 -36.09 -46.30
CA PHE A 11 9.93 -35.84 -45.32
C PHE A 11 9.43 -35.89 -43.90
N SER A 12 8.20 -35.41 -43.63
CA SER A 12 7.60 -35.48 -42.30
C SER A 12 7.19 -36.91 -41.92
N ARG A 13 6.70 -37.71 -42.88
CA ARG A 13 6.29 -39.09 -42.64
C ARG A 13 7.48 -40.01 -42.37
N GLU A 14 8.59 -39.86 -43.11
CA GLU A 14 9.83 -40.60 -42.90
C GLU A 14 10.50 -40.25 -41.52
N LYS A 15 10.38 -39.00 -41.09
CA LYS A 15 10.86 -38.55 -39.78
C LYS A 15 9.97 -39.04 -38.63
N ILE A 16 8.65 -39.16 -38.87
CA ILE A 16 7.68 -39.70 -37.90
C ILE A 16 7.83 -41.23 -37.81
N GLU A 17 8.11 -41.94 -38.91
CA GLU A 17 8.36 -43.38 -38.86
C GLU A 17 9.69 -43.73 -38.18
N ARG A 18 10.75 -42.93 -38.31
CA ARG A 18 12.02 -43.10 -37.58
C ARG A 18 11.86 -42.84 -36.08
N LEU A 19 11.07 -41.86 -35.68
CA LEU A 19 10.69 -41.64 -34.27
C LEU A 19 9.89 -42.83 -33.72
N SER A 20 9.16 -43.56 -34.55
CA SER A 20 8.38 -44.75 -34.12
C SER A 20 9.24 -45.94 -33.75
N VAL A 21 10.38 -46.20 -34.42
CA VAL A 21 11.26 -47.35 -34.18
C VAL A 21 12.04 -47.19 -32.88
N GLU A 22 12.69 -46.04 -32.64
CA GLU A 22 13.42 -45.76 -31.41
C GLU A 22 12.46 -45.72 -30.22
N TYR A 23 11.28 -45.15 -30.37
CA TYR A 23 10.20 -45.12 -29.37
C TYR A 23 9.67 -46.56 -29.10
N PHE A 24 9.39 -47.33 -30.14
CA PHE A 24 8.92 -48.69 -30.01
C PHE A 24 9.92 -49.58 -29.25
N ILE A 25 11.20 -49.49 -29.64
CA ILE A 25 12.29 -50.23 -28.97
C ILE A 25 12.41 -49.79 -27.49
N SER A 26 12.41 -48.49 -27.20
CA SER A 26 12.54 -47.99 -25.83
C SER A 26 11.38 -48.45 -24.96
N LYS A 27 10.14 -48.45 -25.41
CA LYS A 27 8.95 -48.89 -24.70
C LYS A 27 8.96 -50.42 -24.47
N ARG A 28 9.47 -51.19 -25.44
CA ARG A 28 9.58 -52.67 -25.30
C ARG A 28 10.70 -53.07 -24.32
N ILE A 29 11.81 -52.33 -24.34
CA ILE A 29 12.91 -52.52 -23.39
C ILE A 29 12.45 -52.27 -21.97
N LEU A 30 11.63 -51.22 -21.73
CA LEU A 30 11.06 -50.91 -20.41
C LEU A 30 10.14 -52.02 -19.88
N LYS A 31 9.45 -52.76 -20.78
CA LYS A 31 8.54 -53.85 -20.44
C LYS A 31 9.23 -55.24 -20.39
N SER A 32 10.41 -55.42 -21.04
CA SER A 32 11.09 -56.69 -21.10
C SER A 32 11.73 -57.09 -19.78
N GLU A 33 11.47 -58.33 -19.33
CA GLU A 33 12.07 -58.92 -18.16
C GLU A 33 13.41 -59.57 -18.53
N VAL A 34 14.53 -59.02 -18.05
CA VAL A 34 15.88 -59.60 -18.24
C VAL A 34 16.36 -60.28 -16.95
N GLN A 35 17.15 -61.37 -17.12
CA GLN A 35 17.86 -62.01 -16.02
C GLN A 35 18.84 -61.01 -15.34
N GLY A 36 18.77 -60.83 -14.03
CA GLY A 36 19.43 -59.75 -13.28
C GLY A 36 18.43 -58.76 -12.60
N LYS A 37 17.20 -59.15 -12.45
CA LYS A 37 15.95 -58.40 -12.22
C LYS A 37 15.91 -57.46 -11.01
N LYS A 38 16.55 -57.79 -9.87
CA LYS A 38 16.29 -57.02 -8.61
C LYS A 38 16.98 -55.66 -8.59
N VAL A 39 18.24 -55.59 -9.01
CA VAL A 39 19.06 -54.34 -8.94
C VAL A 39 18.58 -53.31 -9.94
N SER A 40 18.30 -53.71 -11.20
CA SER A 40 17.82 -52.78 -12.23
C SER A 40 16.45 -52.16 -11.87
N LYS A 41 15.53 -52.96 -11.35
CA LYS A 41 14.20 -52.45 -10.91
C LYS A 41 14.32 -51.49 -9.72
N ALA A 42 15.24 -51.77 -8.77
CA ALA A 42 15.46 -50.90 -7.62
C ALA A 42 16.00 -49.54 -8.04
N ILE A 43 17.03 -49.50 -8.89
CA ILE A 43 17.64 -48.24 -9.37
C ILE A 43 16.64 -47.39 -10.16
N VAL A 44 15.85 -48.00 -11.05
CA VAL A 44 14.79 -47.31 -11.79
C VAL A 44 13.74 -46.72 -10.84
N ARG A 45 13.32 -47.47 -9.80
CA ARG A 45 12.36 -46.95 -8.81
C ARG A 45 12.94 -45.77 -8.03
N ILE A 46 14.18 -45.90 -7.55
CA ILE A 46 14.87 -44.79 -6.84
C ILE A 46 14.93 -43.54 -7.70
N SER A 47 15.28 -43.67 -8.99
CA SER A 47 15.34 -42.53 -9.91
C SER A 47 14.00 -41.88 -10.15
N VAL A 48 12.92 -42.65 -10.32
CA VAL A 48 11.56 -42.13 -10.45
C VAL A 48 11.13 -41.41 -9.18
N ILE A 49 11.42 -41.99 -7.99
CA ILE A 49 11.12 -41.37 -6.70
C ILE A 49 11.90 -40.06 -6.51
N SER A 50 13.20 -40.04 -6.89
CA SER A 50 14.01 -38.81 -6.78
C SER A 50 13.47 -37.69 -7.65
N ILE A 51 13.05 -37.98 -8.87
CA ILE A 51 12.42 -36.97 -9.75
C ILE A 51 11.07 -36.53 -9.19
N ALA A 52 10.26 -37.49 -8.72
CA ALA A 52 8.99 -37.16 -8.11
C ALA A 52 9.18 -36.23 -6.89
N LEU A 53 10.15 -36.54 -6.02
CA LEU A 53 10.48 -35.74 -4.85
C LEU A 53 10.96 -34.32 -5.26
N ALA A 54 11.84 -34.23 -6.27
CA ALA A 54 12.32 -32.95 -6.77
C ALA A 54 11.15 -32.08 -7.30
N VAL A 55 10.23 -32.67 -8.04
CA VAL A 55 9.04 -31.96 -8.55
C VAL A 55 8.11 -31.54 -7.41
N VAL A 56 7.87 -32.41 -6.42
CA VAL A 56 7.05 -32.08 -5.23
C VAL A 56 7.63 -30.89 -4.49
N VAL A 57 8.92 -30.95 -4.14
CA VAL A 57 9.57 -29.89 -3.39
C VAL A 57 9.56 -28.57 -4.18
N ASN A 58 9.94 -28.60 -5.45
CA ASN A 58 9.96 -27.39 -6.29
C ASN A 58 8.56 -26.78 -6.45
N LEU A 59 7.53 -27.61 -6.64
CA LEU A 59 6.15 -27.15 -6.78
C LEU A 59 5.66 -26.50 -5.49
N ILE A 60 5.86 -27.17 -4.35
CA ILE A 60 5.47 -26.62 -3.04
C ILE A 60 6.23 -25.33 -2.77
N THR A 61 7.54 -25.28 -3.01
CA THR A 61 8.36 -24.08 -2.77
C THR A 61 7.86 -22.89 -3.59
N ILE A 62 7.64 -23.08 -4.89
CA ILE A 62 7.12 -21.97 -5.72
C ILE A 62 5.73 -21.54 -5.24
N SER A 63 4.81 -22.49 -5.04
CA SER A 63 3.43 -22.17 -4.65
C SER A 63 3.35 -21.48 -3.29
N VAL A 64 4.17 -21.89 -2.32
CA VAL A 64 4.23 -21.25 -1.00
C VAL A 64 4.83 -19.86 -1.08
N VAL A 65 5.97 -19.70 -1.76
CA VAL A 65 6.65 -18.38 -1.78
C VAL A 65 5.88 -17.38 -2.61
N THR A 66 5.36 -17.77 -3.78
CA THR A 66 4.50 -16.88 -4.57
C THR A 66 3.23 -16.50 -3.81
N GLY A 67 2.58 -17.46 -3.16
CA GLY A 67 1.41 -17.22 -2.32
C GLY A 67 1.73 -16.27 -1.16
N PHE A 68 2.85 -16.48 -0.49
CA PHE A 68 3.31 -15.64 0.60
C PHE A 68 3.58 -14.20 0.15
N GLN A 69 4.29 -14.01 -0.95
CA GLN A 69 4.59 -12.69 -1.49
C GLN A 69 3.32 -11.94 -1.90
N ASN A 70 2.41 -12.62 -2.60
CA ASN A 70 1.15 -12.01 -3.04
C ASN A 70 0.31 -11.60 -1.83
N GLU A 71 0.13 -12.47 -0.85
CA GLU A 71 -0.68 -12.18 0.34
C GLU A 71 -0.11 -11.04 1.18
N VAL A 72 1.22 -10.99 1.38
CA VAL A 72 1.86 -9.88 2.09
C VAL A 72 1.75 -8.58 1.30
N ARG A 73 1.97 -8.62 -0.03
CA ARG A 73 1.78 -7.44 -0.90
C ARG A 73 0.35 -6.90 -0.82
N ASP A 74 -0.64 -7.78 -0.96
CA ASP A 74 -2.06 -7.40 -0.93
C ASP A 74 -2.44 -6.77 0.41
N LYS A 75 -1.93 -7.30 1.52
CA LYS A 75 -2.16 -6.72 2.84
C LYS A 75 -1.51 -5.35 3.01
N VAL A 76 -0.23 -5.22 2.64
CA VAL A 76 0.51 -3.95 2.78
C VAL A 76 -0.09 -2.87 1.88
N THR A 77 -0.41 -3.20 0.62
CA THR A 77 -1.04 -2.24 -0.31
C THR A 77 -2.50 -1.95 0.02
N GLY A 78 -3.20 -2.87 0.67
CA GLY A 78 -4.57 -2.69 1.13
C GLY A 78 -4.71 -1.61 2.21
N PHE A 79 -3.69 -1.42 3.04
CA PHE A 79 -3.66 -0.36 4.03
C PHE A 79 -3.24 1.00 3.48
N GLY A 80 -2.14 1.04 2.73
CA GLY A 80 -1.46 2.26 2.34
C GLY A 80 -1.52 2.61 0.86
N SER A 81 -2.28 1.81 0.08
CA SER A 81 -2.31 1.86 -1.39
C SER A 81 -0.92 1.70 -2.05
N HIS A 82 -0.84 1.75 -3.37
CA HIS A 82 0.41 1.50 -4.11
C HIS A 82 1.31 2.73 -4.18
N LEU A 83 0.72 3.91 -4.38
CA LEU A 83 1.41 5.19 -4.45
C LEU A 83 0.70 6.21 -3.59
N PHE A 84 1.46 7.12 -3.01
CA PHE A 84 0.97 8.24 -2.24
C PHE A 84 1.50 9.56 -2.79
N ILE A 85 0.61 10.49 -3.09
CA ILE A 85 0.93 11.84 -3.57
C ILE A 85 0.66 12.80 -2.41
N MET A 86 1.67 13.55 -1.99
CA MET A 86 1.60 14.46 -0.85
C MET A 86 2.40 15.73 -1.11
N SER A 87 2.33 16.70 -0.19
CA SER A 87 3.22 17.86 -0.20
C SER A 87 4.70 17.43 -0.17
N ALA A 88 5.55 18.13 -0.90
CA ALA A 88 7.01 17.89 -0.91
C ALA A 88 7.73 18.43 0.32
N SER A 89 7.02 19.08 1.25
CA SER A 89 7.56 19.52 2.52
C SER A 89 8.07 18.32 3.35
N GLU A 90 9.01 18.58 4.23
CA GLU A 90 9.52 17.56 5.16
C GLU A 90 8.42 17.16 6.14
N GLY A 91 7.90 15.94 6.01
CA GLY A 91 6.85 15.43 6.87
C GLY A 91 6.59 13.95 6.65
N SER A 92 5.99 13.34 7.65
CA SER A 92 5.46 11.98 7.57
C SER A 92 4.14 11.98 6.77
N ILE A 93 3.81 10.86 6.13
CA ILE A 93 2.47 10.64 5.51
C ILE A 93 1.35 10.96 6.51
N TYR A 94 1.58 10.68 7.79
CA TYR A 94 0.59 10.86 8.86
C TYR A 94 0.46 12.30 9.38
N GLU A 95 1.38 13.20 9.03
CA GLU A 95 1.44 14.60 9.42
C GLU A 95 1.81 15.50 8.24
N SER A 96 1.27 15.18 7.06
CA SER A 96 1.53 15.95 5.84
C SER A 96 0.90 17.33 5.89
N GLU A 97 1.56 18.30 5.28
CA GLU A 97 0.95 19.61 5.02
C GLU A 97 -0.26 19.48 4.09
N PRO A 98 -1.29 20.34 4.26
CA PRO A 98 -2.47 20.29 3.41
C PRO A 98 -2.14 20.63 1.96
N ILE A 99 -2.77 19.91 1.04
CA ILE A 99 -2.75 20.19 -0.39
C ILE A 99 -4.18 20.37 -0.90
N ASN A 100 -4.35 21.11 -1.99
CA ASN A 100 -5.68 21.33 -2.55
C ASN A 100 -6.27 20.03 -3.10
N LYS A 101 -7.55 19.78 -2.79
CA LYS A 101 -8.28 18.59 -3.23
C LYS A 101 -8.48 18.54 -4.75
N ASN A 102 -8.58 19.70 -5.42
CA ASN A 102 -8.92 19.80 -6.85
C ASN A 102 -7.67 19.99 -7.71
N GLN A 103 -6.87 18.95 -7.84
CA GLN A 103 -5.64 18.97 -8.65
C GLN A 103 -5.91 18.68 -10.13
N SER A 104 -5.20 19.38 -11.02
CA SER A 104 -5.37 19.26 -12.48
C SER A 104 -4.97 17.89 -13.05
N PHE A 105 -4.05 17.18 -12.39
CA PHE A 105 -3.57 15.87 -12.83
C PHE A 105 -4.54 14.72 -12.53
N LEU A 106 -5.54 14.92 -11.66
CA LEU A 106 -6.44 13.84 -11.23
C LEU A 106 -7.25 13.23 -12.38
N SER A 107 -7.73 14.04 -13.32
CA SER A 107 -8.46 13.55 -14.50
C SER A 107 -7.60 12.61 -15.34
N SER A 108 -6.37 13.02 -15.64
CA SER A 108 -5.42 12.22 -16.42
C SER A 108 -5.04 10.91 -15.73
N LEU A 109 -4.89 10.91 -14.40
CA LEU A 109 -4.60 9.69 -13.65
C LEU A 109 -5.79 8.74 -13.60
N ARG A 110 -7.02 9.26 -13.43
CA ARG A 110 -8.25 8.45 -13.40
C ARG A 110 -8.57 7.80 -14.74
N GLU A 111 -8.20 8.42 -15.85
CA GLU A 111 -8.39 7.87 -17.21
C GLU A 111 -7.37 6.79 -17.58
N ASN A 112 -6.29 6.63 -16.81
CA ASN A 112 -5.26 5.65 -17.10
C ASN A 112 -5.77 4.21 -16.84
N PRO A 113 -5.76 3.31 -17.84
CA PRO A 113 -6.32 1.96 -17.70
C PRO A 113 -5.58 1.07 -16.67
N LYS A 114 -4.34 1.40 -16.32
CA LYS A 114 -3.54 0.67 -15.33
C LYS A 114 -3.81 1.10 -13.88
N ILE A 115 -4.50 2.23 -13.68
CA ILE A 115 -4.86 2.75 -12.37
C ILE A 115 -6.26 2.25 -12.02
N LYS A 116 -6.45 1.71 -10.82
CA LYS A 116 -7.74 1.27 -10.30
C LYS A 116 -8.53 2.46 -9.75
N GLY A 117 -7.87 3.35 -9.02
CA GLY A 117 -8.48 4.52 -8.43
C GLY A 117 -7.48 5.49 -7.84
N VAL A 118 -7.93 6.75 -7.63
CA VAL A 118 -7.18 7.82 -6.95
C VAL A 118 -8.11 8.45 -5.94
N PHE A 119 -7.78 8.33 -4.65
CA PHE A 119 -8.63 8.67 -3.53
C PHE A 119 -8.01 9.77 -2.67
N PRO A 120 -8.74 10.84 -2.37
CA PRO A 120 -8.28 11.85 -1.42
C PRO A 120 -8.32 11.28 -0.01
N VAL A 121 -7.26 11.51 0.77
CA VAL A 121 -7.15 11.04 2.15
C VAL A 121 -6.60 12.12 3.08
N ALA A 122 -6.89 11.96 4.35
CA ALA A 122 -6.32 12.77 5.42
C ALA A 122 -5.99 11.86 6.60
N TYR A 123 -4.87 12.10 7.25
CA TYR A 123 -4.48 11.36 8.44
C TYR A 123 -4.48 12.27 9.66
N LYS A 124 -4.81 11.71 10.82
CA LYS A 124 -4.71 12.41 12.11
C LYS A 124 -4.25 11.44 13.19
N PRO A 125 -3.10 11.70 13.83
CA PRO A 125 -2.71 11.00 15.04
C PRO A 125 -3.74 11.22 16.16
N VAL A 126 -4.02 10.16 16.91
CA VAL A 126 -5.05 10.12 17.95
C VAL A 126 -4.59 9.31 19.16
N LEU A 127 -5.06 9.67 20.34
CA LEU A 127 -4.96 8.86 21.54
C LEU A 127 -6.34 8.33 21.88
N PHE A 128 -6.54 7.04 21.63
CA PHE A 128 -7.75 6.33 22.04
C PHE A 128 -7.70 6.01 23.53
N GLN A 129 -8.80 6.20 24.22
CA GLN A 129 -8.88 5.98 25.66
C GLN A 129 -10.05 5.04 25.96
N SER A 130 -9.79 4.00 26.79
CA SER A 130 -10.83 3.08 27.25
C SER A 130 -11.76 3.75 28.27
N ASP A 131 -12.90 3.12 28.53
CA ASP A 131 -13.67 3.45 29.72
C ASP A 131 -12.89 3.11 31.00
N LYS A 132 -13.29 3.74 32.11
CA LYS A 132 -12.69 3.43 33.41
C LYS A 132 -13.13 2.04 33.85
N ILE A 133 -12.17 1.14 33.99
CA ILE A 133 -12.41 -0.19 34.56
C ILE A 133 -12.12 -0.13 36.04
N GLU A 134 -13.17 -0.24 36.84
CA GLU A 134 -13.05 -0.29 38.31
C GLU A 134 -12.85 -1.73 38.77
N THR A 135 -11.68 -2.03 39.27
CA THR A 135 -11.36 -3.35 39.84
C THR A 135 -11.30 -3.25 41.36
N LYS A 136 -12.13 -4.04 42.05
CA LYS A 136 -12.04 -4.16 43.50
C LYS A 136 -10.82 -4.98 43.87
N ILE A 137 -9.87 -4.36 44.56
CA ILE A 137 -8.66 -5.02 45.08
C ILE A 137 -8.76 -5.09 46.60
N LYS A 138 -8.55 -6.27 47.16
CA LYS A 138 -8.37 -6.41 48.62
C LYS A 138 -6.95 -5.99 48.97
N LEU A 139 -6.82 -4.92 49.71
CA LEU A 139 -5.55 -4.51 50.30
C LEU A 139 -5.09 -5.54 51.35
N ALA A 140 -3.78 -5.62 51.58
CA ALA A 140 -3.19 -6.46 52.62
C ALA A 140 -3.76 -6.16 54.03
N SER A 141 -4.40 -5.01 54.23
CA SER A 141 -5.12 -4.59 55.44
C SER A 141 -6.56 -5.14 55.55
N GLY A 142 -7.01 -5.96 54.58
CA GLY A 142 -8.37 -6.54 54.58
C GLY A 142 -9.48 -5.58 54.11
N LYS A 143 -9.16 -4.33 53.77
CA LYS A 143 -10.13 -3.37 53.22
C LYS A 143 -10.22 -3.46 51.72
N ASP A 144 -11.43 -3.40 51.19
CA ASP A 144 -11.68 -3.30 49.75
C ASP A 144 -11.30 -1.90 49.28
N SER A 145 -10.44 -1.83 48.26
CA SER A 145 -10.10 -0.59 47.53
C SER A 145 -10.55 -0.72 46.08
N ILE A 146 -11.08 0.35 45.53
CA ILE A 146 -11.44 0.43 44.10
C ILE A 146 -10.24 1.02 43.39
N GLN A 147 -9.59 0.20 42.53
CA GLN A 147 -8.57 0.70 41.61
C GLN A 147 -9.23 0.97 40.28
N SER A 148 -9.22 2.23 39.84
CA SER A 148 -9.66 2.64 38.53
C SER A 148 -8.46 2.58 37.58
N LYS A 149 -8.54 1.73 36.56
CA LYS A 149 -7.56 1.64 35.48
C LYS A 149 -8.19 2.11 34.17
N GLN A 150 -7.45 2.89 33.40
CA GLN A 150 -7.85 3.36 32.11
C GLN A 150 -6.71 3.11 31.13
N ASN A 151 -7.00 2.40 30.02
CA ASN A 151 -6.01 2.12 28.98
C ASN A 151 -6.01 3.26 27.97
N ILE A 152 -4.82 3.66 27.54
CA ILE A 152 -4.61 4.66 26.48
C ILE A 152 -3.76 4.00 25.40
N GLN A 153 -4.17 4.15 24.16
CA GLN A 153 -3.47 3.61 23.00
C GLN A 153 -3.31 4.68 21.94
N GLY A 154 -2.07 4.89 21.48
CA GLY A 154 -1.80 5.73 20.32
C GLY A 154 -2.25 5.07 19.04
N GLY A 155 -2.87 5.86 18.17
CA GLY A 155 -3.33 5.40 16.87
C GLY A 155 -3.32 6.52 15.83
N ILE A 156 -3.81 6.21 14.65
CA ILE A 156 -3.95 7.12 13.51
C ILE A 156 -5.32 6.88 12.92
N ILE A 157 -6.10 7.94 12.73
CA ILE A 157 -7.33 7.84 11.95
C ILE A 157 -7.04 8.27 10.52
N LYS A 158 -7.34 7.38 9.58
CA LYS A 158 -7.34 7.62 8.13
C LYS A 158 -8.74 8.08 7.74
N GLY A 159 -8.86 9.33 7.33
CA GLY A 159 -10.09 9.88 6.78
C GLY A 159 -10.19 9.57 5.29
N VAL A 160 -11.30 8.97 4.89
CA VAL A 160 -11.61 8.60 3.50
C VAL A 160 -13.00 9.09 3.12
N ASN A 161 -13.24 9.25 1.80
CA ASN A 161 -14.54 9.68 1.29
C ASN A 161 -15.42 8.47 0.87
N ASN A 162 -16.61 8.75 0.35
CA ASN A 162 -17.56 7.74 -0.13
C ASN A 162 -17.07 6.95 -1.36
N GLU A 163 -16.14 7.50 -2.16
CA GLU A 163 -15.57 6.85 -3.36
C GLU A 163 -14.44 5.87 -3.03
N TYR A 164 -14.01 5.78 -1.75
CA TYR A 164 -12.89 4.95 -1.33
C TYR A 164 -13.13 3.47 -1.64
N ASP A 165 -12.07 2.77 -2.06
CA ASP A 165 -12.12 1.33 -2.35
C ASP A 165 -12.13 0.49 -1.07
N TRP A 166 -13.31 0.02 -0.70
CA TRP A 166 -13.52 -0.77 0.51
C TRP A 166 -13.29 -2.28 0.33
N GLU A 167 -12.87 -2.75 -0.86
CA GLU A 167 -12.76 -4.19 -1.15
C GLU A 167 -11.85 -4.91 -0.16
N PHE A 168 -10.69 -4.32 0.15
CA PHE A 168 -9.75 -4.86 1.12
C PHE A 168 -10.35 -4.99 2.52
N PHE A 169 -10.97 -3.93 3.05
CA PHE A 169 -11.55 -3.96 4.39
C PHE A 169 -12.80 -4.83 4.49
N LYS A 170 -13.58 -4.94 3.42
CA LYS A 170 -14.72 -5.86 3.35
C LYS A 170 -14.28 -7.32 3.46
N SER A 171 -13.17 -7.70 2.83
CA SER A 171 -12.65 -9.06 2.89
C SER A 171 -12.03 -9.41 4.25
N HIS A 172 -11.68 -8.41 5.06
CA HIS A 172 -11.09 -8.57 6.39
C HIS A 172 -12.04 -8.15 7.53
N LEU A 173 -13.31 -7.88 7.24
CA LEU A 173 -14.31 -7.51 8.25
C LEU A 173 -14.65 -8.71 9.11
N VAL A 174 -14.58 -8.54 10.44
CA VAL A 174 -14.88 -9.60 11.43
C VAL A 174 -16.28 -9.40 12.02
N GLU A 175 -16.62 -8.15 12.34
CA GLU A 175 -17.91 -7.80 12.95
C GLU A 175 -18.43 -6.46 12.42
N GLY A 176 -19.76 -6.32 12.32
CA GLY A 176 -20.42 -5.08 11.90
C GLY A 176 -20.38 -4.85 10.40
N ASP A 177 -20.39 -3.57 10.02
CA ASP A 177 -20.47 -3.11 8.63
C ASP A 177 -19.40 -2.06 8.33
N ILE A 178 -19.13 -1.83 7.03
CA ILE A 178 -18.32 -0.71 6.58
C ILE A 178 -19.05 0.60 6.85
N PRO A 179 -18.37 1.62 7.42
CA PRO A 179 -18.97 2.94 7.62
C PRO A 179 -19.44 3.56 6.31
N HIS A 180 -20.57 4.26 6.37
CA HIS A 180 -21.12 4.98 5.22
C HIS A 180 -20.89 6.48 5.39
N PHE A 181 -20.16 7.07 4.45
CA PHE A 181 -19.91 8.50 4.43
C PHE A 181 -20.77 9.17 3.36
N SER A 182 -21.27 10.35 3.68
CA SER A 182 -22.14 11.16 2.82
C SER A 182 -21.49 12.50 2.54
N ASP A 183 -21.67 13.06 1.36
CA ASP A 183 -21.13 14.38 1.02
C ASP A 183 -21.86 15.54 1.74
N SER A 184 -23.00 15.30 2.35
CA SER A 184 -23.81 16.33 3.01
C SER A 184 -23.63 16.41 4.52
N VAL A 185 -23.40 15.28 5.21
CA VAL A 185 -23.33 15.22 6.68
C VAL A 185 -22.03 14.55 7.10
N VAL A 186 -21.29 15.14 8.03
CA VAL A 186 -20.08 14.55 8.62
C VAL A 186 -20.47 13.35 9.48
N SER A 187 -19.90 12.19 9.20
CA SER A 187 -20.14 10.99 9.98
C SER A 187 -19.13 10.86 11.13
N ASN A 188 -19.61 10.40 12.28
CA ASN A 188 -18.77 9.99 13.40
C ASN A 188 -18.60 8.46 13.50
N GLU A 189 -18.90 7.73 12.44
CA GLU A 189 -18.66 6.29 12.38
C GLU A 189 -17.18 5.97 12.16
N LEU A 190 -16.70 4.93 12.82
CA LEU A 190 -15.31 4.48 12.74
C LEU A 190 -15.24 2.99 12.48
N LEU A 191 -14.34 2.58 11.61
CA LEU A 191 -13.90 1.20 11.43
C LEU A 191 -12.59 1.04 12.19
N ILE A 192 -12.54 0.15 13.17
CA ILE A 192 -11.34 -0.11 13.99
C ILE A 192 -10.86 -1.55 13.84
N SER A 193 -9.62 -1.80 14.20
CA SER A 193 -9.13 -3.18 14.21
C SER A 193 -9.61 -3.92 15.46
N LYS A 194 -9.67 -5.25 15.36
CA LYS A 194 -9.94 -6.15 16.48
C LYS A 194 -8.88 -6.01 17.59
N LYS A 195 -7.67 -5.64 17.23
CA LYS A 195 -6.58 -5.38 18.17
C LYS A 195 -6.87 -4.14 19.02
N ILE A 196 -7.24 -3.02 18.39
CA ILE A 196 -7.63 -1.78 19.09
C ILE A 196 -8.86 -2.04 19.98
N ALA A 197 -9.89 -2.74 19.44
CA ALA A 197 -11.10 -3.08 20.19
C ALA A 197 -10.78 -3.89 21.45
N ARG A 198 -9.94 -4.93 21.31
CA ARG A 198 -9.53 -5.79 22.43
C ARG A 198 -8.69 -5.05 23.47
N ASP A 199 -7.67 -4.30 23.04
CA ASP A 199 -6.70 -3.66 23.95
C ASP A 199 -7.37 -2.53 24.76
N LEU A 200 -8.44 -1.93 24.22
CA LEU A 200 -9.24 -0.90 24.88
C LEU A 200 -10.57 -1.42 25.47
N SER A 201 -10.88 -2.72 25.29
CA SER A 201 -12.11 -3.36 25.77
C SER A 201 -13.39 -2.73 25.20
N TYR A 202 -13.40 -2.38 23.93
CA TYR A 202 -14.57 -1.91 23.20
C TYR A 202 -15.18 -3.02 22.33
N SER A 203 -16.48 -2.90 22.11
CA SER A 203 -17.29 -3.78 21.26
C SER A 203 -17.95 -3.00 20.13
N LEU A 204 -18.54 -3.72 19.19
CA LEU A 204 -19.31 -3.12 18.09
C LEU A 204 -20.46 -2.25 18.65
N GLY A 205 -20.61 -1.04 18.10
CA GLY A 205 -21.64 -0.08 18.52
C GLY A 205 -21.24 0.81 19.71
N ASP A 206 -20.13 0.51 20.39
CA ASP A 206 -19.64 1.36 21.47
C ASP A 206 -19.11 2.70 20.95
N THR A 207 -19.05 3.67 21.84
CA THR A 207 -18.51 5.00 21.55
C THR A 207 -17.10 5.14 22.09
N ILE A 208 -16.12 5.22 21.19
CA ILE A 208 -14.71 5.36 21.55
C ILE A 208 -14.33 6.82 21.78
N ARG A 209 -13.64 7.09 22.92
CA ARG A 209 -13.08 8.41 23.24
C ARG A 209 -11.77 8.61 22.53
N SER A 210 -11.68 9.67 21.76
CA SER A 210 -10.53 10.00 20.94
C SER A 210 -10.00 11.40 21.27
N PHE A 211 -8.74 11.48 21.69
CA PHE A 211 -8.06 12.73 22.02
C PHE A 211 -7.09 13.10 20.92
N PHE A 212 -7.18 14.34 20.47
CA PHE A 212 -6.33 14.90 19.42
C PHE A 212 -5.44 15.98 20.00
N VAL A 213 -4.14 15.85 19.76
CA VAL A 213 -3.16 16.84 20.18
C VAL A 213 -3.19 17.99 19.18
N ARG A 214 -3.61 19.16 19.67
CA ARG A 214 -3.61 20.45 18.96
C ARG A 214 -3.08 21.53 19.91
N SER A 215 -3.04 22.80 19.46
CA SER A 215 -2.76 23.94 20.32
C SER A 215 -3.67 23.94 21.57
N VAL A 216 -4.94 23.55 21.39
CA VAL A 216 -5.87 23.18 22.46
C VAL A 216 -6.28 21.73 22.21
N PRO A 217 -6.05 20.82 23.19
CA PRO A 217 -6.46 19.43 23.04
C PRO A 217 -7.96 19.30 22.79
N VAL A 218 -8.34 18.54 21.78
CA VAL A 218 -9.74 18.30 21.42
C VAL A 218 -10.10 16.86 21.69
N MET A 219 -11.24 16.63 22.31
CA MET A 219 -11.83 15.32 22.52
C MET A 219 -13.03 15.16 21.58
N LYS A 220 -13.04 14.08 20.79
CA LYS A 220 -14.16 13.72 19.91
C LYS A 220 -14.58 12.28 20.18
N PHE A 221 -15.86 12.02 20.02
CA PHE A 221 -16.45 10.70 20.21
C PHE A 221 -16.79 10.10 18.85
N PHE A 222 -16.42 8.84 18.63
CA PHE A 222 -16.76 8.10 17.44
C PHE A 222 -17.49 6.81 17.80
N VAL A 223 -18.42 6.40 16.95
CA VAL A 223 -19.17 5.15 17.12
C VAL A 223 -18.50 4.05 16.29
N ILE A 224 -18.21 2.92 16.91
CA ILE A 224 -17.60 1.77 16.25
C ILE A 224 -18.65 1.09 15.37
N LYS A 225 -18.53 1.26 14.04
CA LYS A 225 -19.44 0.70 13.05
C LYS A 225 -19.06 -0.69 12.58
N GLY A 226 -17.75 -0.96 12.57
CA GLY A 226 -17.20 -2.25 12.17
C GLY A 226 -15.86 -2.52 12.81
N ILE A 227 -15.52 -3.81 12.86
CA ILE A 227 -14.27 -4.32 13.40
C ILE A 227 -13.61 -5.19 12.35
N TYR A 228 -12.37 -4.87 11.98
CA TYR A 228 -11.59 -5.63 10.99
C TYR A 228 -10.37 -6.31 11.62
N GLU A 229 -9.84 -7.35 10.96
CA GLU A 229 -8.61 -8.05 11.36
C GLU A 229 -7.84 -8.47 10.11
N THR A 230 -6.65 -7.89 9.89
CA THR A 230 -5.84 -8.20 8.70
C THR A 230 -4.68 -9.15 9.00
N GLY A 231 -4.27 -9.22 10.28
CA GLY A 231 -3.11 -9.95 10.73
C GLY A 231 -1.78 -9.21 10.54
N LEU A 232 -1.78 -7.98 9.99
CA LEU A 232 -0.63 -7.08 10.04
C LEU A 232 -0.63 -6.35 11.38
N GLU A 233 -0.01 -6.94 12.40
CA GLU A 233 -0.13 -6.48 13.78
C GLU A 233 0.28 -5.02 13.98
N GLU A 234 1.32 -4.56 13.28
CA GLU A 234 1.77 -3.17 13.38
C GLU A 234 0.73 -2.15 12.88
N HIS A 235 0.00 -2.49 11.82
CA HIS A 235 -1.07 -1.66 11.28
C HIS A 235 -2.35 -1.84 12.09
N ASP A 236 -2.70 -3.08 12.45
CA ASP A 236 -3.87 -3.40 13.26
C ASP A 236 -3.81 -2.74 14.65
N LYS A 237 -2.61 -2.46 15.19
CA LYS A 237 -2.44 -1.71 16.46
C LYS A 237 -2.72 -0.22 16.35
N LYS A 238 -2.60 0.37 15.16
CA LYS A 238 -2.53 1.83 15.03
C LYS A 238 -3.64 2.43 14.17
N LEU A 239 -4.13 1.72 13.15
CA LEU A 239 -4.99 2.32 12.14
C LEU A 239 -6.48 2.14 12.45
N ALA A 240 -7.20 3.24 12.37
CA ALA A 240 -8.66 3.31 12.32
C ALA A 240 -9.08 4.10 11.09
N ILE A 241 -10.29 3.87 10.55
CA ILE A 241 -10.76 4.54 9.33
C ILE A 241 -12.06 5.27 9.63
N GLY A 242 -12.13 6.54 9.24
CA GLY A 242 -13.27 7.42 9.47
C GLY A 242 -13.58 8.34 8.29
N ASP A 243 -14.53 9.24 8.49
CA ASP A 243 -14.93 10.24 7.48
C ASP A 243 -13.81 11.24 7.22
N LEU A 244 -13.45 11.45 5.95
CA LEU A 244 -12.46 12.42 5.52
C LEU A 244 -12.74 13.83 6.08
N ARG A 245 -14.00 14.27 6.07
CA ARG A 245 -14.39 15.60 6.54
C ARG A 245 -14.23 15.77 8.03
N ALA A 246 -14.48 14.70 8.81
CA ALA A 246 -14.23 14.72 10.24
C ALA A 246 -12.74 14.91 10.56
N ILE A 247 -11.87 14.35 9.72
CA ILE A 247 -10.42 14.47 9.86
C ILE A 247 -9.90 15.81 9.32
N GLN A 248 -10.47 16.32 8.23
CA GLN A 248 -10.16 17.66 7.71
C GLN A 248 -10.47 18.75 8.76
N GLU A 249 -11.62 18.65 9.44
CA GLU A 249 -12.00 19.52 10.55
C GLU A 249 -11.00 19.43 11.72
N LEU A 250 -10.59 18.21 12.07
CA LEU A 250 -9.63 17.96 13.15
C LEU A 250 -8.21 18.42 12.79
N ASN A 251 -7.85 18.50 11.53
CA ASN A 251 -6.57 19.00 11.07
C ASN A 251 -6.48 20.53 11.03
N ASP A 252 -7.64 21.21 11.11
CA ASP A 252 -7.70 22.69 11.16
C ASP A 252 -7.09 23.33 9.91
N TRP A 253 -7.32 22.72 8.75
CA TRP A 253 -6.68 23.14 7.50
C TRP A 253 -7.34 24.36 6.85
N GLY A 254 -8.56 24.73 7.27
CA GLY A 254 -9.23 25.93 6.80
C GLY A 254 -8.55 27.20 7.30
N ILE A 255 -8.77 28.31 6.61
CA ILE A 255 -8.31 29.63 7.06
C ILE A 255 -9.10 30.01 8.31
N SER A 256 -8.40 30.42 9.35
CA SER A 256 -8.97 31.11 10.49
C SER A 256 -8.45 32.54 10.50
N ALA A 257 -9.34 33.49 10.45
CA ALA A 257 -8.97 34.92 10.44
C ALA A 257 -9.59 35.67 11.60
N SER A 258 -8.80 36.53 12.21
CA SER A 258 -9.17 37.33 13.37
C SER A 258 -8.77 38.80 13.15
N ILE A 259 -9.37 39.68 13.91
CA ILE A 259 -9.08 41.11 13.88
C ILE A 259 -8.41 41.50 15.19
N GLN A 260 -7.32 42.25 15.07
CA GLN A 260 -6.68 42.97 16.17
C GLN A 260 -6.77 44.46 15.94
N ILE A 261 -7.01 45.21 17.00
CA ILE A 261 -7.05 46.65 16.97
C ILE A 261 -5.80 47.16 17.67
N ASP A 262 -5.00 47.92 16.94
CA ASP A 262 -3.79 48.57 17.42
C ASP A 262 -4.05 50.06 17.65
N ASP A 263 -4.01 50.47 18.90
CA ASP A 263 -4.25 51.85 19.33
C ASP A 263 -2.98 52.72 19.39
N THR A 264 -1.88 52.22 18.82
CA THR A 264 -0.57 52.90 18.88
C THR A 264 -0.63 54.29 18.25
N LEU A 265 -1.31 54.43 17.10
CA LEU A 265 -1.47 55.74 16.44
C LEU A 265 -2.35 56.68 17.28
N TYR A 266 -3.41 56.18 17.87
CA TYR A 266 -4.31 56.96 18.71
C TYR A 266 -3.59 57.61 19.91
N LYS A 267 -2.56 56.95 20.42
CA LYS A 267 -1.69 57.46 21.51
C LYS A 267 -0.57 58.38 21.00
N THR A 268 -0.41 58.54 19.70
CA THR A 268 0.68 59.30 19.11
C THR A 268 0.21 60.74 18.80
N PRO A 269 0.90 61.79 19.25
CA PRO A 269 0.55 63.17 18.95
C PRO A 269 0.44 63.43 17.42
N GLY A 270 -0.66 63.99 16.98
CA GLY A 270 -0.98 64.27 15.58
C GLY A 270 -1.81 63.15 14.89
N TYR A 271 -2.03 62.00 15.55
CA TYR A 271 -2.82 60.87 15.06
C TYR A 271 -3.92 60.47 16.03
N GLU A 272 -4.33 61.35 16.91
CA GLU A 272 -5.22 61.04 18.07
C GLU A 272 -6.60 60.51 17.68
N ASN A 273 -6.94 60.51 16.39
CA ASN A 273 -8.22 60.05 15.87
C ASN A 273 -8.08 58.81 14.99
N GLU A 274 -6.89 58.22 14.93
CA GLU A 274 -6.61 57.11 14.03
C GLU A 274 -6.25 55.81 14.77
N PHE A 275 -6.79 54.70 14.27
CA PHE A 275 -6.52 53.35 14.72
C PHE A 275 -6.04 52.49 13.56
N ILE A 276 -5.17 51.55 13.85
CA ILE A 276 -4.78 50.53 12.90
C ILE A 276 -5.62 49.28 13.19
N VAL A 277 -6.36 48.80 12.20
CA VAL A 277 -7.01 47.51 12.21
C VAL A 277 -6.12 46.52 11.50
N ARG A 278 -5.74 45.43 12.19
CA ARG A 278 -4.95 44.33 11.65
C ARG A 278 -5.84 43.11 11.50
N ALA A 279 -5.92 42.58 10.29
CA ALA A 279 -6.46 41.25 10.04
C ALA A 279 -5.32 40.25 10.05
N GLU A 280 -5.38 39.30 10.94
CA GLU A 280 -4.42 38.18 11.04
C GLU A 280 -5.10 36.89 10.63
N ALA A 281 -4.40 36.03 9.91
CA ALA A 281 -4.93 34.78 9.46
C ALA A 281 -3.92 33.64 9.71
N THR A 282 -4.46 32.45 9.95
CA THR A 282 -3.72 31.18 10.13
C THR A 282 -4.40 30.07 9.37
N GLY A 283 -3.72 28.97 9.13
CA GLY A 283 -4.25 27.82 8.38
C GLY A 283 -3.99 27.91 6.88
N GLY A 284 -4.66 27.08 6.09
CA GLY A 284 -4.44 26.99 4.64
C GLY A 284 -2.98 26.75 4.26
N HIS A 285 -2.52 27.36 3.18
CA HIS A 285 -1.10 27.33 2.73
C HIS A 285 -0.23 28.41 3.39
N GLY A 286 -0.82 29.24 4.27
CA GLY A 286 -0.10 30.29 5.00
C GLY A 286 0.27 31.52 4.16
N ARG A 287 -0.30 31.69 2.98
CA ARG A 287 -0.06 32.83 2.08
C ARG A 287 -1.31 33.64 1.90
N PHE A 288 -1.49 34.68 2.74
CA PHE A 288 -2.73 35.42 2.79
C PHE A 288 -2.70 36.70 1.93
N ARG A 289 -3.88 37.04 1.40
CA ARG A 289 -4.21 38.31 0.80
C ARG A 289 -5.48 38.84 1.43
N TYR A 290 -5.57 40.15 1.53
CA TYR A 290 -6.61 40.86 2.25
C TYR A 290 -7.33 41.78 1.31
N ASP A 291 -8.64 41.67 1.17
CA ASP A 291 -9.47 42.60 0.42
C ASP A 291 -10.30 43.45 1.38
N TRP A 292 -9.98 44.71 1.41
CA TRP A 292 -10.68 45.72 2.21
C TRP A 292 -11.78 46.43 1.42
N GLY A 293 -12.22 45.87 0.27
CA GLY A 293 -13.18 46.46 -0.66
C GLY A 293 -12.57 47.23 -1.83
N SER A 294 -11.23 47.19 -1.97
CA SER A 294 -10.48 47.82 -3.06
C SER A 294 -9.69 46.81 -3.91
N GLY A 295 -9.85 45.54 -3.65
CA GLY A 295 -9.07 44.43 -4.24
C GLY A 295 -8.06 43.85 -3.27
N TYR A 296 -7.45 42.71 -3.67
CA TYR A 296 -6.53 41.97 -2.80
C TYR A 296 -5.18 42.65 -2.62
N GLU A 297 -4.83 42.89 -1.36
CA GLU A 297 -3.57 43.47 -0.92
C GLU A 297 -2.74 42.49 -0.12
N LYS A 298 -1.40 42.67 -0.09
CA LYS A 298 -0.48 41.82 0.69
C LYS A 298 -0.56 42.12 2.19
N TYR A 299 -0.91 43.34 2.55
CA TYR A 299 -0.87 43.79 3.95
C TYR A 299 -2.25 43.72 4.58
N GLY A 300 -2.33 43.03 5.73
CA GLY A 300 -3.55 42.89 6.52
C GLY A 300 -3.82 44.07 7.46
N ALA A 301 -3.25 45.24 7.27
CA ALA A 301 -3.41 46.38 8.18
C ALA A 301 -3.88 47.61 7.43
N LYS A 302 -4.87 48.31 8.02
CA LYS A 302 -5.41 49.55 7.47
C LYS A 302 -5.75 50.54 8.58
N THR A 303 -5.51 51.83 8.35
CA THR A 303 -5.80 52.91 9.29
C THR A 303 -7.22 53.42 9.11
N PHE A 304 -7.94 53.62 10.19
CA PHE A 304 -9.32 54.12 10.24
C PHE A 304 -9.47 55.29 11.21
N ASN A 305 -10.38 56.19 10.88
CA ASN A 305 -10.73 57.29 11.78
C ASN A 305 -11.78 56.86 12.80
N ALA A 306 -11.50 57.08 14.06
CA ALA A 306 -12.30 56.63 15.18
C ALA A 306 -13.65 57.33 15.35
N PHE A 307 -13.83 58.52 14.73
CA PHE A 307 -15.05 59.32 14.90
C PHE A 307 -16.08 59.12 13.79
N LYS A 308 -15.75 58.32 12.80
CA LYS A 308 -16.65 58.00 11.71
C LYS A 308 -17.24 56.61 11.90
N ASP A 309 -18.57 56.57 12.08
CA ASP A 309 -19.27 55.27 12.07
C ASP A 309 -18.96 54.56 10.76
N THR A 310 -18.37 53.41 10.85
CA THR A 310 -17.91 52.67 9.68
C THR A 310 -18.01 51.17 9.90
N THR A 311 -18.55 50.46 8.92
CA THR A 311 -18.58 49.00 8.91
C THR A 311 -17.84 48.50 7.68
N PHE A 312 -16.90 47.60 7.88
CA PHE A 312 -16.16 46.94 6.79
C PHE A 312 -16.36 45.45 6.83
N GLN A 313 -16.38 44.87 5.66
CA GLN A 313 -16.14 43.46 5.49
C GLN A 313 -14.74 43.27 4.90
N ILE A 314 -13.94 42.46 5.53
CA ILE A 314 -12.61 42.11 5.06
C ILE A 314 -12.68 40.67 4.58
N ILE A 315 -12.25 40.40 3.36
CA ILE A 315 -12.12 39.05 2.84
C ILE A 315 -10.64 38.69 2.92
N VAL A 316 -10.35 37.65 3.70
CA VAL A 316 -9.01 37.07 3.76
C VAL A 316 -9.00 35.82 2.90
N SER A 317 -8.08 35.74 1.95
CA SER A 317 -7.97 34.61 1.03
C SER A 317 -6.61 33.96 1.16
N ASP A 318 -6.61 32.63 1.12
CA ASP A 318 -5.41 31.84 0.90
C ASP A 318 -5.06 31.96 -0.58
N PHE A 319 -4.13 32.83 -0.89
CA PHE A 319 -3.88 33.30 -2.24
C PHE A 319 -2.61 32.69 -2.81
N TYR A 320 -2.72 32.09 -3.98
CA TYR A 320 -1.58 31.65 -4.75
C TYR A 320 -1.42 32.48 -6.04
N SER A 321 -0.34 33.22 -6.16
CA SER A 321 0.05 33.86 -7.42
C SER A 321 1.06 32.95 -8.14
N ASN A 322 0.81 32.59 -9.38
CA ASN A 322 1.81 32.02 -10.25
C ASN A 322 3.06 32.93 -10.27
N ILE A 323 4.23 32.34 -10.08
CA ILE A 323 5.52 33.00 -9.96
C ILE A 323 5.86 33.85 -11.19
N ASP A 324 5.21 33.65 -12.34
CA ASP A 324 5.53 34.29 -13.61
C ASP A 324 4.80 35.61 -13.90
N GLY A 325 3.92 36.07 -13.02
CA GLY A 325 3.31 37.44 -13.16
C GLY A 325 2.54 37.69 -14.45
N ARG A 326 2.25 36.72 -15.31
CA ARG A 326 1.70 36.92 -16.65
C ARG A 326 0.24 36.48 -16.84
N ASN A 327 -0.34 35.72 -15.91
CA ASN A 327 -1.77 35.43 -15.91
C ASN A 327 -2.25 35.30 -14.47
N GLU A 328 -2.88 36.33 -13.95
CA GLU A 328 -3.59 36.34 -12.67
C GLU A 328 -4.93 35.58 -12.75
N GLN A 329 -4.91 34.33 -13.14
CA GLN A 329 -5.97 33.42 -12.73
C GLN A 329 -5.61 32.93 -11.34
N SER A 330 -5.86 33.79 -10.36
CA SER A 330 -5.74 33.45 -8.95
C SER A 330 -6.82 32.44 -8.60
N THR A 331 -6.44 31.17 -8.47
CA THR A 331 -7.26 30.19 -7.81
C THR A 331 -7.21 30.47 -6.32
N ILE A 332 -8.34 30.90 -5.77
CA ILE A 332 -8.49 31.11 -4.33
C ILE A 332 -9.05 29.82 -3.73
N PRO A 333 -8.23 28.99 -3.07
CA PRO A 333 -8.69 27.72 -2.53
C PRO A 333 -9.63 27.90 -1.35
N ASP A 334 -9.43 28.95 -0.56
CA ASP A 334 -10.25 29.21 0.62
C ASP A 334 -10.33 30.70 0.96
N THR A 335 -11.42 31.12 1.62
CA THR A 335 -11.64 32.50 2.05
C THR A 335 -12.32 32.55 3.41
N ALA A 336 -11.86 33.46 4.27
CA ALA A 336 -12.55 33.80 5.52
C ALA A 336 -13.07 35.24 5.41
N LYS A 337 -14.27 35.48 5.89
CA LYS A 337 -14.91 36.82 5.89
C LYS A 337 -14.93 37.36 7.30
N LEU A 338 -14.29 38.52 7.48
CA LEU A 338 -14.27 39.25 8.72
C LEU A 338 -15.17 40.47 8.61
N LYS A 339 -15.80 40.85 9.70
CA LYS A 339 -16.58 42.09 9.77
C LYS A 339 -16.16 42.91 10.97
N ILE A 340 -15.93 44.20 10.77
CA ILE A 340 -15.67 45.13 11.85
C ILE A 340 -16.61 46.32 11.74
N THR A 341 -17.16 46.71 12.87
CA THR A 341 -18.00 47.93 13.00
C THR A 341 -17.34 48.85 14.02
N ILE A 342 -17.07 50.06 13.58
CA ILE A 342 -16.58 51.15 14.41
C ILE A 342 -17.74 52.11 14.67
N LYS A 343 -18.09 52.33 15.93
CA LYS A 343 -19.13 53.24 16.36
C LYS A 343 -18.47 54.42 17.07
N GLY A 344 -18.38 55.55 16.38
CA GLY A 344 -17.86 56.77 16.95
C GLY A 344 -18.88 57.46 17.88
N ASN A 345 -18.38 58.14 18.89
CA ASN A 345 -19.26 58.92 19.74
C ASN A 345 -19.66 60.23 19.05
N LYS A 346 -20.94 60.38 18.68
CA LYS A 346 -21.49 61.50 17.90
C LYS A 346 -21.55 62.83 18.62
N ASN A 347 -21.27 62.89 19.94
CA ASN A 347 -21.50 64.08 20.77
C ASN A 347 -20.29 64.98 20.95
N THR A 348 -19.30 64.92 20.09
CA THR A 348 -18.09 65.72 20.26
C THR A 348 -17.73 66.54 19.02
N THR A 349 -17.85 67.83 19.19
CA THR A 349 -17.21 68.84 18.38
C THR A 349 -15.69 68.73 18.43
N ASN A 350 -15.06 69.10 17.31
CA ASN A 350 -13.69 69.03 16.84
C ASN A 350 -12.47 69.30 17.74
N ASP A 351 -12.59 69.42 19.07
CA ASP A 351 -11.46 69.74 19.93
C ASP A 351 -11.11 68.51 20.86
N PHE A 352 -10.39 67.57 20.29
CA PHE A 352 -9.86 66.45 21.05
C PHE A 352 -8.40 66.70 21.43
N LYS A 353 -8.16 67.30 22.59
CA LYS A 353 -6.84 67.28 23.22
C LYS A 353 -6.77 66.10 24.16
N CYS A 354 -6.16 65.01 23.72
CA CYS A 354 -5.91 63.85 24.56
C CYS A 354 -4.66 64.12 25.45
N ASN A 355 -4.85 64.45 26.71
CA ASN A 355 -3.77 64.58 27.67
C ASN A 355 -3.49 63.29 28.49
N SER A 356 -4.17 62.22 28.16
CA SER A 356 -3.99 60.92 28.88
C SER A 356 -3.93 59.78 27.87
N LEU A 357 -3.07 58.81 28.11
CA LEU A 357 -3.00 57.55 27.43
C LEU A 357 -4.37 56.87 27.38
N GLY A 358 -4.90 56.62 26.18
CA GLY A 358 -6.09 55.83 26.01
C GLY A 358 -5.84 54.40 26.54
N GLU A 359 -6.80 53.83 27.22
CA GLU A 359 -6.75 52.48 27.75
C GLU A 359 -7.65 51.58 26.91
N LEU A 360 -7.08 50.49 26.34
CA LEU A 360 -7.84 49.47 25.63
C LEU A 360 -8.52 48.57 26.68
N ILE A 361 -9.84 48.68 26.80
CA ILE A 361 -10.61 47.87 27.71
C ILE A 361 -11.25 46.70 26.93
N LYS A 362 -10.85 45.49 27.21
CA LYS A 362 -11.46 44.29 26.66
C LYS A 362 -12.79 44.03 27.38
N ASN A 363 -13.88 44.36 26.75
CA ASN A 363 -15.21 44.11 27.27
C ASN A 363 -15.89 43.01 26.44
N TYR A 364 -16.03 41.84 27.00
CA TYR A 364 -16.92 40.73 26.60
C TYR A 364 -16.64 39.96 25.33
N SER A 365 -16.60 38.61 25.53
CA SER A 365 -16.99 37.68 24.48
C SER A 365 -18.43 37.22 24.75
N ASP A 366 -19.38 37.69 23.96
CA ASP A 366 -20.61 36.93 23.78
C ASP A 366 -20.44 36.04 22.53
N GLU A 367 -21.37 35.12 22.25
CA GLU A 367 -21.32 34.17 21.14
C GLU A 367 -21.22 34.84 19.74
N SER A 368 -21.34 36.16 19.64
CA SER A 368 -21.41 36.94 18.40
C SER A 368 -20.13 37.71 18.04
N GLY A 369 -19.11 37.78 18.90
CA GLY A 369 -17.85 38.45 18.62
C GLY A 369 -17.23 39.20 19.77
N LEU A 370 -15.97 39.66 19.59
CA LEU A 370 -15.24 40.43 20.60
C LEU A 370 -15.58 41.92 20.49
N LYS A 371 -15.98 42.52 21.61
CA LYS A 371 -16.24 43.97 21.71
C LYS A 371 -15.10 44.62 22.48
N TYR A 372 -14.54 45.65 21.89
CA TYR A 372 -13.50 46.48 22.51
C TYR A 372 -13.97 47.92 22.64
N SER A 373 -13.59 48.58 23.69
CA SER A 373 -13.72 50.00 23.76
C SER A 373 -12.38 50.66 24.10
N VAL A 374 -12.14 51.83 23.54
CA VAL A 374 -11.00 52.67 23.89
C VAL A 374 -11.52 53.94 24.52
N LYS A 375 -11.10 54.19 25.77
CA LYS A 375 -11.42 55.40 26.49
C LYS A 375 -10.29 56.41 26.38
N ALA A 376 -10.64 57.64 25.97
CA ALA A 376 -9.75 58.75 25.98
C ALA A 376 -10.45 59.96 26.64
N GLY A 377 -10.23 60.13 27.94
CA GLY A 377 -10.98 61.08 28.75
C GLY A 377 -12.44 60.66 28.90
N GLU A 378 -13.37 61.59 28.57
CA GLU A 378 -14.83 61.31 28.62
C GLU A 378 -15.35 60.63 27.36
N LYS A 379 -14.50 60.37 26.39
CA LYS A 379 -14.89 59.82 25.07
C LYS A 379 -14.55 58.34 24.98
N GLU A 380 -15.47 57.59 24.39
CA GLU A 380 -15.33 56.17 24.20
C GLU A 380 -15.65 55.79 22.75
N VAL A 381 -14.78 54.99 22.12
CA VAL A 381 -14.97 54.42 20.81
C VAL A 381 -15.14 52.93 20.93
N PHE A 382 -16.22 52.43 20.38
CA PHE A 382 -16.55 51.00 20.44
C PHE A 382 -16.18 50.33 19.15
N PHE A 383 -15.51 49.19 19.27
CA PHE A 383 -15.19 48.27 18.19
C PHE A 383 -15.93 46.96 18.40
N GLU A 384 -16.61 46.53 17.40
CA GLU A 384 -17.31 45.23 17.38
C GLU A 384 -16.86 44.48 16.14
N HIS A 385 -16.36 43.24 16.30
CA HIS A 385 -15.89 42.46 15.19
C HIS A 385 -16.34 41.01 15.27
N GLU A 386 -16.46 40.39 14.09
CA GLU A 386 -16.73 38.97 13.92
C GLU A 386 -15.49 38.33 13.28
N ASN A 387 -15.03 37.19 13.87
CA ASN A 387 -13.96 36.39 13.27
C ASN A 387 -14.52 35.52 12.15
N GLY A 388 -13.68 35.23 11.18
CA GLY A 388 -14.05 34.46 10.03
C GLY A 388 -13.31 33.12 9.97
N VAL A 389 -14.01 32.11 9.50
CA VAL A 389 -13.44 30.77 9.27
C VAL A 389 -13.74 30.38 7.82
N GLY A 390 -12.73 29.89 7.10
CA GLY A 390 -12.87 29.36 5.76
C GLY A 390 -13.29 27.89 5.75
N SER A 391 -13.29 27.28 4.57
CA SER A 391 -13.68 25.89 4.39
C SER A 391 -12.50 24.95 4.47
N TYR A 392 -12.46 24.06 5.43
CA TYR A 392 -11.45 23.00 5.53
C TYR A 392 -11.63 21.89 4.47
N GLN A 393 -12.77 21.85 3.78
CA GLN A 393 -13.12 20.77 2.83
C GLN A 393 -12.32 20.81 1.52
N ASN A 394 -11.64 21.92 1.24
CA ASN A 394 -10.83 22.10 0.05
C ASN A 394 -9.43 21.49 0.17
N TYR A 395 -9.05 21.03 1.36
CA TYR A 395 -7.71 20.54 1.65
C TYR A 395 -7.72 19.06 1.98
N VAL A 396 -6.69 18.33 1.56
CA VAL A 396 -6.44 16.92 1.88
C VAL A 396 -4.99 16.72 2.28
N GLY A 397 -4.68 15.65 2.99
CA GLY A 397 -3.30 15.29 3.33
C GLY A 397 -2.53 14.70 2.15
N GLY A 398 -3.26 14.16 1.18
CA GLY A 398 -2.69 13.56 -0.02
C GLY A 398 -3.72 12.78 -0.83
N PHE A 399 -3.20 12.10 -1.86
CA PHE A 399 -3.98 11.19 -2.68
C PHE A 399 -3.34 9.80 -2.66
N GLU A 400 -4.14 8.82 -2.35
CA GLU A 400 -3.79 7.41 -2.49
C GLU A 400 -4.15 6.91 -3.89
N LEU A 401 -3.21 6.24 -4.53
CA LEU A 401 -3.38 5.70 -5.86
C LEU A 401 -3.20 4.18 -5.84
N THR A 402 -4.21 3.46 -6.32
CA THR A 402 -4.20 2.02 -6.43
C THR A 402 -3.96 1.59 -7.87
N VAL A 403 -2.97 0.74 -8.09
CA VAL A 403 -2.64 0.14 -9.40
C VAL A 403 -3.43 -1.15 -9.56
N LYS A 404 -3.87 -1.49 -10.79
CA LYS A 404 -4.66 -2.72 -11.03
C LYS A 404 -3.83 -3.99 -10.90
N ASN A 405 -2.62 -4.00 -11.45
CA ASN A 405 -1.73 -5.17 -11.41
C ASN A 405 -0.39 -4.76 -10.84
N TRP A 406 0.16 -5.58 -9.99
CA TRP A 406 1.47 -5.35 -9.36
C TRP A 406 2.60 -5.17 -10.39
N GLU A 407 2.56 -5.91 -11.50
CA GLU A 407 3.57 -5.85 -12.57
C GLU A 407 3.63 -4.48 -13.25
N ASP A 408 2.54 -3.70 -13.19
CA ASP A 408 2.49 -2.35 -13.75
C ASP A 408 3.02 -1.28 -12.79
N MET A 409 3.37 -1.64 -11.54
CA MET A 409 3.77 -0.72 -10.47
C MET A 409 4.89 0.23 -10.89
N ASP A 410 5.99 -0.30 -11.43
CA ASP A 410 7.16 0.49 -11.84
C ASP A 410 6.82 1.47 -12.98
N VAL A 411 6.00 1.02 -13.92
CA VAL A 411 5.59 1.83 -15.09
C VAL A 411 4.69 2.98 -14.62
N VAL A 412 3.71 2.67 -13.76
CA VAL A 412 2.79 3.66 -13.21
C VAL A 412 3.53 4.64 -12.30
N THR A 413 4.43 4.16 -11.45
CA THR A 413 5.24 5.03 -10.58
C THR A 413 6.04 6.06 -11.37
N LYS A 414 6.74 5.62 -12.43
CA LYS A 414 7.49 6.54 -13.31
C LYS A 414 6.59 7.54 -14.03
N LEU A 415 5.41 7.12 -14.45
CA LEU A 415 4.44 7.97 -15.11
C LEU A 415 3.91 9.04 -14.15
N VAL A 416 3.48 8.64 -12.94
CA VAL A 416 2.94 9.55 -11.93
C VAL A 416 4.02 10.53 -11.45
N LYS A 417 5.24 10.04 -11.17
CA LYS A 417 6.37 10.90 -10.81
C LYS A 417 6.62 11.96 -11.90
N LYS A 418 6.64 11.57 -13.16
CA LYS A 418 6.85 12.50 -14.28
C LYS A 418 5.74 13.56 -14.42
N GLN A 419 4.50 13.23 -14.08
CA GLN A 419 3.35 14.13 -14.21
C GLN A 419 3.15 15.04 -13.00
N VAL A 420 3.59 14.64 -11.84
CA VAL A 420 3.21 15.26 -10.57
C VAL A 420 4.41 15.75 -9.76
N GLU A 421 5.51 14.96 -9.73
CA GLU A 421 6.60 15.19 -8.79
C GLU A 421 7.39 16.44 -9.12
N PHE A 422 7.52 17.34 -8.14
CA PHE A 422 8.22 18.64 -8.24
C PHE A 422 7.73 19.58 -9.36
N ILE A 423 6.54 19.32 -9.90
CA ILE A 423 5.88 20.24 -10.83
C ILE A 423 4.96 21.16 -10.00
N PRO A 424 5.14 22.49 -10.05
CA PRO A 424 4.27 23.42 -9.34
C PRO A 424 2.82 23.24 -9.81
N THR A 425 1.91 23.01 -8.87
CA THR A 425 0.48 22.93 -9.17
C THR A 425 -0.08 24.33 -9.47
N PRO A 426 -1.29 24.46 -10.02
CA PRO A 426 -1.95 25.77 -10.17
C PRO A 426 -2.12 26.52 -8.83
N PHE A 427 -2.10 25.80 -7.72
CA PHE A 427 -2.12 26.35 -6.36
C PHE A 427 -0.71 26.60 -5.82
N GLY A 428 0.35 26.26 -6.59
CA GLY A 428 1.78 26.41 -6.34
C GLY A 428 2.34 25.52 -5.26
N GLU A 429 1.62 24.50 -4.95
CA GLU A 429 2.14 23.41 -4.13
C GLU A 429 3.16 22.64 -4.95
N THR A 430 4.23 22.22 -4.32
CA THR A 430 5.16 21.24 -4.88
C THR A 430 4.81 19.90 -4.26
N LEU A 431 4.56 18.91 -5.11
CA LEU A 431 4.13 17.59 -4.68
C LEU A 431 5.25 16.57 -4.81
N LYS A 432 5.21 15.56 -3.94
CA LYS A 432 6.10 14.41 -3.93
C LYS A 432 5.27 13.13 -4.11
N VAL A 433 5.81 12.20 -4.86
CA VAL A 433 5.20 10.88 -5.05
C VAL A 433 6.05 9.84 -4.34
N THR A 434 5.47 9.14 -3.38
CA THR A 434 6.13 8.06 -2.64
C THR A 434 5.45 6.74 -2.98
N SER A 435 6.23 5.72 -3.29
CA SER A 435 5.70 4.37 -3.51
C SER A 435 5.65 3.59 -2.21
N ILE A 436 4.80 2.56 -2.16
CA ILE A 436 4.75 1.63 -1.04
C ILE A 436 6.10 0.91 -0.86
N LEU A 437 6.85 0.70 -1.95
CA LEU A 437 8.20 0.13 -1.92
C LEU A 437 9.21 1.05 -1.21
N GLU A 438 9.00 2.36 -1.27
CA GLU A 438 9.83 3.34 -0.57
C GLU A 438 9.41 3.48 0.90
N ASN A 439 8.10 3.40 1.18
CA ASN A 439 7.56 3.57 2.53
C ASN A 439 7.77 2.35 3.41
N GLU A 440 7.48 1.15 2.87
CA GLU A 440 7.56 -0.13 3.56
C GLU A 440 8.75 -0.95 3.03
N GLY A 441 9.85 -0.25 2.71
CA GLY A 441 11.02 -0.81 2.06
C GLY A 441 11.57 -2.05 2.75
N ASP A 442 11.59 -2.07 4.07
CA ASP A 442 12.11 -3.20 4.87
C ASP A 442 11.33 -4.50 4.61
N ILE A 443 10.00 -4.41 4.49
CA ILE A 443 9.15 -5.56 4.19
C ILE A 443 9.44 -6.08 2.78
N PHE A 444 9.56 -5.20 1.79
CA PHE A 444 9.80 -5.60 0.41
C PHE A 444 11.23 -6.11 0.18
N VAL A 445 12.23 -5.55 0.87
CA VAL A 445 13.60 -6.09 0.88
C VAL A 445 13.61 -7.49 1.47
N TRP A 446 12.92 -7.71 2.59
CA TRP A 446 12.80 -9.04 3.17
C TRP A 446 12.10 -10.03 2.22
N LEU A 447 11.01 -9.65 1.55
CA LEU A 447 10.34 -10.47 0.54
C LEU A 447 11.29 -10.84 -0.62
N SER A 448 12.16 -9.93 -1.06
CA SER A 448 13.12 -10.19 -2.15
C SER A 448 14.17 -11.25 -1.80
N PHE A 449 14.54 -11.38 -0.53
CA PHE A 449 15.42 -12.47 -0.07
C PHE A 449 14.78 -13.85 -0.22
N LEU A 450 13.45 -13.95 -0.18
CA LEU A 450 12.76 -15.22 -0.42
C LEU A 450 12.96 -15.70 -1.86
N ASP A 451 13.02 -14.81 -2.84
CA ASP A 451 13.26 -15.17 -4.24
C ASP A 451 14.62 -15.86 -4.44
N LEU A 452 15.67 -15.34 -3.80
CA LEU A 452 16.99 -15.95 -3.84
C LEU A 452 16.97 -17.37 -3.26
N ASN A 453 16.32 -17.56 -2.12
CA ASN A 453 16.20 -18.86 -1.47
C ASN A 453 15.43 -19.85 -2.36
N VAL A 454 14.36 -19.41 -3.03
CA VAL A 454 13.61 -20.23 -3.99
C VAL A 454 14.51 -20.69 -5.12
N VAL A 455 15.25 -19.77 -5.75
CA VAL A 455 16.16 -20.11 -6.86
C VAL A 455 17.20 -21.13 -6.42
N ILE A 456 17.79 -20.97 -5.24
CA ILE A 456 18.77 -21.92 -4.68
C ILE A 456 18.14 -23.30 -4.52
N ILE A 457 16.97 -23.39 -3.90
CA ILE A 457 16.26 -24.66 -3.68
C ILE A 457 15.92 -25.33 -5.02
N LEU A 458 15.37 -24.57 -5.99
CA LEU A 458 15.03 -25.09 -7.32
C LEU A 458 16.26 -25.67 -8.03
N VAL A 459 17.38 -24.92 -8.04
CA VAL A 459 18.62 -25.37 -8.68
C VAL A 459 19.16 -26.63 -8.00
N LEU A 460 19.22 -26.66 -6.67
CA LEU A 460 19.70 -27.83 -5.92
C LEU A 460 18.83 -29.07 -6.17
N MET A 461 17.52 -28.93 -6.17
CA MET A 461 16.60 -30.04 -6.39
C MET A 461 16.68 -30.59 -7.82
N ILE A 462 16.81 -29.71 -8.82
CA ILE A 462 17.05 -30.11 -10.21
C ILE A 462 18.40 -30.83 -10.34
N LEU A 463 19.45 -30.32 -9.70
CA LEU A 463 20.78 -30.93 -9.71
C LEU A 463 20.77 -32.35 -9.11
N ILE A 464 20.10 -32.54 -7.98
CA ILE A 464 19.91 -33.86 -7.35
C ILE A 464 19.15 -34.79 -8.32
N GLY A 465 18.10 -34.30 -8.96
CA GLY A 465 17.36 -35.05 -9.97
C GLY A 465 18.23 -35.49 -11.15
N ILE A 466 19.08 -34.60 -11.66
CA ILE A 466 20.05 -34.87 -12.76
C ILE A 466 21.06 -35.94 -12.35
N ILE A 467 21.70 -35.82 -11.18
CA ILE A 467 22.70 -36.77 -10.68
C ILE A 467 22.08 -38.14 -10.51
N ASN A 468 20.92 -38.25 -9.88
CA ASN A 468 20.24 -39.51 -9.65
C ASN A 468 19.80 -40.17 -10.97
N MET A 469 19.27 -39.38 -11.90
CA MET A 469 18.87 -39.90 -13.20
C MET A 469 20.05 -40.25 -14.10
N GLY A 470 21.14 -39.48 -14.03
CA GLY A 470 22.39 -39.77 -14.72
C GLY A 470 23.01 -41.09 -14.27
N SER A 471 23.04 -41.31 -12.96
CA SER A 471 23.48 -42.57 -12.35
C SER A 471 22.63 -43.76 -12.80
N ALA A 472 21.31 -43.59 -12.81
CA ALA A 472 20.38 -44.61 -13.33
C ALA A 472 20.60 -44.92 -14.79
N LEU A 473 20.79 -43.91 -15.62
CA LEU A 473 21.07 -44.08 -17.05
C LEU A 473 22.38 -44.86 -17.27
N LEU A 474 23.44 -44.52 -16.54
CA LEU A 474 24.71 -45.23 -16.59
C LEU A 474 24.56 -46.70 -16.24
N VAL A 475 23.86 -47.01 -15.15
CA VAL A 475 23.58 -48.40 -14.75
C VAL A 475 22.75 -49.15 -15.80
N LEU A 476 21.73 -48.51 -16.37
CA LEU A 476 20.94 -49.08 -17.46
C LEU A 476 21.78 -49.40 -18.70
N ILE A 477 22.73 -48.50 -19.05
CA ILE A 477 23.67 -48.72 -20.16
C ILE A 477 24.59 -49.89 -19.85
N VAL A 478 25.15 -50.00 -18.66
CA VAL A 478 26.05 -51.11 -18.25
C VAL A 478 25.31 -52.43 -18.26
N ILE A 479 24.13 -52.53 -17.69
CA ILE A 479 23.32 -53.77 -17.67
C ILE A 479 22.92 -54.21 -19.07
N ARG A 480 22.79 -53.29 -20.01
CA ARG A 480 22.38 -53.58 -21.41
C ARG A 480 23.54 -53.56 -22.42
N THR A 481 24.80 -53.72 -21.94
CA THR A 481 26.00 -53.66 -22.79
C THR A 481 25.94 -54.69 -23.92
N ASN A 482 25.48 -55.92 -23.65
CA ASN A 482 25.31 -56.97 -24.70
C ASN A 482 24.31 -56.55 -25.77
N PHE A 483 23.19 -55.94 -25.40
CA PHE A 483 22.20 -55.42 -26.33
C PHE A 483 22.76 -54.29 -27.21
N ILE A 484 23.56 -53.40 -26.61
CA ILE A 484 24.25 -52.31 -27.31
C ILE A 484 25.24 -52.90 -28.32
N GLY A 485 26.01 -53.96 -27.93
CA GLY A 485 26.93 -54.68 -28.79
C GLY A 485 26.25 -55.29 -30.00
N ILE A 486 25.10 -55.93 -29.83
CA ILE A 486 24.30 -56.53 -30.93
C ILE A 486 23.81 -55.41 -31.87
N LEU A 487 23.26 -54.31 -31.37
CA LEU A 487 22.80 -53.19 -32.18
C LEU A 487 23.93 -52.58 -33.00
N LYS A 488 25.12 -52.41 -32.45
CA LYS A 488 26.31 -51.93 -33.16
C LYS A 488 26.76 -52.93 -34.22
N ALA A 489 26.74 -54.25 -33.93
CA ALA A 489 27.07 -55.27 -34.91
C ALA A 489 26.08 -55.33 -36.10
N LEU A 490 24.81 -54.96 -35.87
CA LEU A 490 23.78 -54.79 -36.91
C LEU A 490 23.87 -53.45 -37.66
N GLY A 491 24.89 -52.62 -37.37
CA GLY A 491 25.12 -51.35 -38.09
C GLY A 491 24.40 -50.13 -37.49
N ALA A 492 23.83 -50.21 -36.28
CA ALA A 492 23.23 -49.06 -35.62
C ALA A 492 24.31 -48.03 -35.23
N THR A 493 24.10 -46.75 -35.55
CA THR A 493 25.02 -45.66 -35.18
C THR A 493 24.94 -45.36 -33.68
N ASP A 494 26.04 -44.87 -33.12
CA ASP A 494 26.08 -44.48 -31.70
C ASP A 494 24.99 -43.48 -31.33
N TRP A 495 24.65 -42.58 -32.25
CA TRP A 495 23.58 -41.59 -32.04
C TRP A 495 22.18 -42.22 -32.00
N THR A 496 21.92 -43.22 -32.81
CA THR A 496 20.66 -43.99 -32.76
C THR A 496 20.51 -44.72 -31.44
N ILE A 497 21.58 -45.35 -30.96
CA ILE A 497 21.56 -46.03 -29.67
C ILE A 497 21.37 -45.05 -28.51
N ARG A 498 22.07 -43.89 -28.55
CA ARG A 498 21.87 -42.82 -27.53
C ARG A 498 20.40 -42.36 -27.50
N LYS A 499 19.76 -42.15 -28.63
CA LYS A 499 18.36 -41.74 -28.69
C LYS A 499 17.43 -42.76 -28.05
N ILE A 500 17.69 -44.07 -28.20
CA ILE A 500 16.91 -45.13 -27.54
C ILE A 500 17.00 -45.02 -26.01
N PHE A 501 18.20 -44.84 -25.47
CA PHE A 501 18.39 -44.69 -24.01
C PHE A 501 17.88 -43.34 -23.47
N LEU A 502 18.05 -42.25 -24.24
CA LEU A 502 17.47 -40.95 -23.87
C LEU A 502 15.94 -40.97 -23.90
N ALA A 503 15.33 -41.65 -24.87
CA ALA A 503 13.88 -41.85 -24.91
C ALA A 503 13.40 -42.70 -23.71
N GLN A 504 14.17 -43.68 -23.29
CA GLN A 504 13.87 -44.48 -22.08
C GLN A 504 13.94 -43.62 -20.84
N ALA A 505 14.97 -42.78 -20.69
CA ALA A 505 15.11 -41.82 -19.61
C ALA A 505 13.97 -40.78 -19.59
N PHE A 506 13.59 -40.26 -20.74
CA PHE A 506 12.44 -39.37 -20.88
C PHE A 506 11.15 -39.95 -20.31
N PHE A 507 10.85 -41.24 -20.59
CA PHE A 507 9.68 -41.89 -20.01
C PHE A 507 9.76 -42.05 -18.48
N LEU A 508 10.97 -42.30 -17.95
CA LEU A 508 11.17 -42.40 -16.51
C LEU A 508 10.99 -41.06 -15.83
N ILE A 509 11.54 -39.99 -16.44
CA ILE A 509 11.34 -38.60 -15.98
C ILE A 509 9.84 -38.25 -15.99
N LEU A 510 9.16 -38.53 -17.10
CA LEU A 510 7.73 -38.22 -17.22
C LEU A 510 6.89 -38.95 -16.16
N ARG A 511 7.21 -40.23 -15.85
CA ARG A 511 6.54 -40.96 -14.76
C ARG A 511 6.80 -40.31 -13.41
N GLY A 512 8.05 -39.94 -13.12
CA GLY A 512 8.41 -39.25 -11.89
C GLY A 512 7.67 -37.92 -11.76
N MET A 513 7.61 -37.15 -12.85
CA MET A 513 6.89 -35.87 -12.88
C MET A 513 5.38 -36.03 -12.64
N VAL A 514 4.73 -37.02 -13.26
CA VAL A 514 3.30 -37.28 -13.03
C VAL A 514 3.04 -37.59 -11.56
N ILE A 515 3.84 -38.48 -10.95
CA ILE A 515 3.71 -38.83 -9.54
C ILE A 515 3.98 -37.58 -8.67
N GLY A 516 5.04 -36.85 -8.97
CA GLY A 516 5.41 -35.63 -8.25
C GLY A 516 4.32 -34.56 -8.30
N ASN A 517 3.74 -34.33 -9.48
CA ASN A 517 2.63 -33.38 -9.63
C ASN A 517 1.38 -33.81 -8.86
N VAL A 518 0.99 -35.08 -8.91
CA VAL A 518 -0.18 -35.57 -8.18
C VAL A 518 0.00 -35.35 -6.67
N ILE A 519 1.18 -35.71 -6.14
CA ILE A 519 1.47 -35.53 -4.70
C ILE A 519 1.60 -34.04 -4.35
N GLY A 520 2.35 -33.24 -5.13
CA GLY A 520 2.60 -31.85 -4.85
C GLY A 520 1.33 -31.00 -4.93
N VAL A 521 0.55 -31.14 -6.02
CA VAL A 521 -0.73 -30.43 -6.16
C VAL A 521 -1.71 -30.89 -5.08
N GLY A 522 -1.76 -32.20 -4.78
CA GLY A 522 -2.62 -32.73 -3.72
C GLY A 522 -2.27 -32.13 -2.35
N PHE A 523 -0.98 -31.97 -2.04
CA PHE A 523 -0.53 -31.30 -0.81
C PHE A 523 -0.91 -29.81 -0.79
N CYS A 524 -0.70 -29.10 -1.90
CA CYS A 524 -1.09 -27.69 -2.02
C CYS A 524 -2.59 -27.49 -1.83
N PHE A 525 -3.42 -28.36 -2.43
CA PHE A 525 -4.87 -28.33 -2.20
C PHE A 525 -5.24 -28.63 -0.75
N ALA A 526 -4.60 -29.61 -0.14
CA ALA A 526 -4.86 -29.95 1.26
C ALA A 526 -4.49 -28.78 2.19
N GLN A 527 -3.35 -28.12 1.95
CA GLN A 527 -2.95 -26.95 2.71
C GLN A 527 -3.92 -25.78 2.52
N SER A 528 -4.31 -25.47 1.28
CA SER A 528 -5.23 -24.36 0.97
C SER A 528 -6.63 -24.57 1.57
N TYR A 529 -7.11 -25.82 1.67
CA TYR A 529 -8.44 -26.12 2.18
C TYR A 529 -8.48 -26.30 3.70
N PHE A 530 -7.50 -27.02 4.27
CA PHE A 530 -7.48 -27.39 5.69
C PHE A 530 -6.61 -26.49 6.55
N ASN A 531 -5.84 -25.56 5.98
CA ASN A 531 -4.91 -24.68 6.72
C ASN A 531 -4.01 -25.46 7.70
N LEU A 532 -3.39 -26.56 7.23
CA LEU A 532 -2.68 -27.54 8.06
C LEU A 532 -1.48 -26.94 8.81
N ILE A 533 -0.82 -25.94 8.21
CA ILE A 533 0.40 -25.35 8.75
C ILE A 533 0.08 -23.92 9.21
N PRO A 534 -0.11 -23.71 10.53
CA PRO A 534 -0.29 -22.39 11.08
C PRO A 534 1.04 -21.61 11.12
N LEU A 535 0.97 -20.29 11.00
CA LEU A 535 2.08 -19.35 11.16
C LEU A 535 1.82 -18.42 12.34
N ASN A 536 2.89 -17.87 12.93
CA ASN A 536 2.77 -16.80 13.92
C ASN A 536 2.60 -15.46 13.20
N PRO A 537 1.44 -14.77 13.33
CA PRO A 537 1.18 -13.51 12.66
C PRO A 537 2.16 -12.39 13.03
N GLU A 538 2.71 -12.41 14.24
CA GLU A 538 3.67 -11.41 14.71
C GLU A 538 5.00 -11.45 13.94
N VAL A 539 5.37 -12.61 13.39
CA VAL A 539 6.64 -12.83 12.70
C VAL A 539 6.46 -12.86 11.18
N TYR A 540 5.38 -13.50 10.72
CA TYR A 540 5.17 -13.80 9.31
C TYR A 540 4.05 -12.97 8.66
N TYR A 541 3.37 -12.11 9.40
CA TYR A 541 2.24 -11.29 8.92
C TYR A 541 1.02 -12.10 8.43
N LEU A 542 1.03 -13.43 8.62
CA LEU A 542 0.03 -14.37 8.14
C LEU A 542 -0.30 -15.42 9.19
N ASN A 543 -1.57 -15.83 9.25
CA ASN A 543 -2.06 -16.85 10.17
C ASN A 543 -1.73 -18.29 9.73
N THR A 544 -1.63 -18.51 8.41
CA THR A 544 -1.37 -19.82 7.80
C THR A 544 -0.48 -19.68 6.59
N VAL A 545 0.19 -20.77 6.19
CA VAL A 545 1.00 -20.79 4.96
C VAL A 545 0.08 -20.64 3.74
N PRO A 546 0.16 -19.54 3.00
CA PRO A 546 -0.65 -19.32 1.81
C PRO A 546 -0.11 -20.14 0.64
N ILE A 547 -0.99 -20.55 -0.25
CA ILE A 547 -0.67 -21.31 -1.46
C ILE A 547 -1.22 -20.59 -2.68
N ASP A 548 -0.33 -20.22 -3.58
CA ASP A 548 -0.71 -19.74 -4.92
C ASP A 548 -0.45 -20.85 -5.95
N LEU A 549 -1.53 -21.37 -6.53
CA LEU A 549 -1.49 -22.38 -7.60
C LEU A 549 -1.64 -21.70 -8.97
N ASN A 550 -0.70 -20.82 -9.32
CA ASN A 550 -0.69 -20.21 -10.65
C ASN A 550 -0.39 -21.27 -11.72
N PRO A 551 -1.33 -21.54 -12.67
CA PRO A 551 -1.15 -22.57 -13.68
C PRO A 551 0.03 -22.31 -14.62
N LEU A 552 0.39 -21.05 -14.84
CA LEU A 552 1.53 -20.68 -15.68
C LEU A 552 2.86 -21.07 -15.02
N ASN A 553 3.03 -20.72 -13.74
CA ASN A 553 4.23 -21.09 -12.96
C ASN A 553 4.38 -22.61 -12.86
N TRP A 554 3.29 -23.32 -12.64
CA TRP A 554 3.26 -24.78 -12.63
C TRP A 554 3.67 -25.37 -13.99
N LEU A 555 3.16 -24.85 -15.10
CA LEU A 555 3.51 -25.31 -16.45
C LEU A 555 4.98 -25.03 -16.77
N LEU A 556 5.47 -23.82 -16.48
CA LEU A 556 6.86 -23.43 -16.71
C LEU A 556 7.83 -24.29 -15.89
N LEU A 557 7.51 -24.59 -14.62
CA LEU A 557 8.30 -25.48 -13.77
C LEU A 557 8.42 -26.88 -14.41
N ASN A 558 7.30 -27.45 -14.86
CA ASN A 558 7.28 -28.79 -15.43
C ASN A 558 8.06 -28.85 -16.76
N ILE A 559 7.84 -27.91 -17.66
CA ILE A 559 8.57 -27.83 -18.93
C ILE A 559 10.06 -27.60 -18.67
N GLY A 560 10.41 -26.67 -17.80
CA GLY A 560 11.79 -26.36 -17.43
C GLY A 560 12.52 -27.57 -16.86
N THR A 561 11.91 -28.26 -15.89
CA THR A 561 12.47 -29.47 -15.26
C THR A 561 12.68 -30.57 -16.31
N LEU A 562 11.69 -30.81 -17.18
CA LEU A 562 11.79 -31.82 -18.24
C LEU A 562 12.94 -31.52 -19.20
N VAL A 563 13.01 -30.29 -19.72
CA VAL A 563 14.05 -29.87 -20.70
C VAL A 563 15.44 -29.97 -20.08
N VAL A 564 15.62 -29.43 -18.87
CA VAL A 564 16.92 -29.42 -18.19
C VAL A 564 17.38 -30.83 -17.86
N CYS A 565 16.50 -31.68 -17.30
CA CYS A 565 16.83 -33.05 -17.00
C CYS A 565 17.20 -33.87 -18.25
N VAL A 566 16.44 -33.77 -19.33
CA VAL A 566 16.73 -34.49 -20.59
C VAL A 566 18.02 -33.99 -21.23
N ALA A 567 18.26 -32.68 -21.27
CA ALA A 567 19.48 -32.08 -21.80
C ALA A 567 20.73 -32.54 -21.01
N ALA A 568 20.65 -32.54 -19.68
CA ALA A 568 21.74 -32.98 -18.84
C ALA A 568 22.12 -34.46 -19.02
N LEU A 569 21.16 -35.32 -19.42
CA LEU A 569 21.42 -36.75 -19.67
C LEU A 569 22.19 -37.03 -20.95
N ILE A 570 22.34 -36.04 -21.82
CA ILE A 570 23.19 -36.16 -23.04
C ILE A 570 24.64 -36.47 -22.60
N ILE A 571 25.15 -35.87 -21.53
CA ILE A 571 26.51 -36.07 -21.04
C ILE A 571 26.78 -37.53 -20.64
N PRO A 572 26.04 -38.15 -19.70
CA PRO A 572 26.27 -39.57 -19.34
C PRO A 572 26.01 -40.52 -20.51
N SER A 573 25.16 -40.19 -21.49
CA SER A 573 24.91 -41.03 -22.68
C SER A 573 26.15 -41.20 -23.56
N ILE A 574 27.18 -40.34 -23.45
CA ILE A 574 28.44 -40.44 -24.18
C ILE A 574 29.17 -41.76 -23.89
N VAL A 575 28.94 -42.36 -22.73
CA VAL A 575 29.55 -43.67 -22.37
C VAL A 575 29.20 -44.77 -23.41
N ILE A 576 28.06 -44.66 -24.12
CA ILE A 576 27.64 -45.60 -25.18
C ILE A 576 28.68 -45.66 -26.29
N THR A 577 29.36 -44.55 -26.65
CA THR A 577 30.38 -44.57 -27.70
C THR A 577 31.62 -45.37 -27.34
N ARG A 578 31.94 -45.46 -26.04
CA ARG A 578 33.13 -46.17 -25.53
C ARG A 578 32.94 -47.69 -25.44
N ILE A 579 31.73 -48.21 -25.70
CA ILE A 579 31.45 -49.65 -25.66
C ILE A 579 31.89 -50.27 -27.00
N SER A 580 32.95 -51.13 -26.95
CA SER A 580 33.41 -51.87 -28.13
C SER A 580 32.56 -53.13 -28.39
N VAL A 581 32.25 -53.42 -29.67
CA VAL A 581 31.42 -54.57 -30.08
C VAL A 581 32.01 -55.88 -29.64
N VAL A 582 33.35 -56.02 -29.77
CA VAL A 582 34.07 -57.26 -29.40
C VAL A 582 34.00 -57.57 -27.91
N LYS A 583 34.16 -56.54 -27.05
CA LYS A 583 34.07 -56.73 -25.59
C LYS A 583 32.64 -56.98 -25.15
N ALA A 584 31.66 -56.32 -25.81
CA ALA A 584 30.26 -56.43 -25.46
C ALA A 584 29.63 -57.84 -25.70
N ILE A 585 30.13 -58.54 -26.76
CA ILE A 585 29.62 -59.86 -27.11
C ILE A 585 30.36 -61.01 -26.37
N LYS A 586 31.62 -60.76 -25.93
CA LYS A 586 32.47 -61.76 -25.25
C LYS A 586 32.16 -61.94 -23.75
N PHE A 587 31.33 -61.12 -23.12
CA PHE A 587 30.90 -61.23 -21.74
C PHE A 587 29.61 -62.08 -21.68
N ASN A 588 29.81 -63.40 -21.61
CA ASN A 588 28.86 -64.35 -21.05
C ASN A 588 29.50 -65.03 -19.88
#